data_c528f73d09d45c72ae19e86a3a73e3e6
#
_entry.id   c528f73d09d45c72ae19e86a3a73e3e6
#
_cell.length_a   1.000
_cell.length_b   1.000
_cell.length_c   1.000
_cell.angle_alpha   90.00
_cell.angle_beta   90.00
_cell.angle_gamma   90.00
#
_symmetry.space_group_name_H-M   'P 1'
#
loop_
_entity.id
_entity.type
_entity.pdbx_description
1 polymer ?
#
loop_
_entity_poly.entity_id
_entity_poly.type
_entity_poly.pdbx_seq_one_letter_code
_entity_poly.pdbx_strand_id
1 'polypeptide(L)'
;MTLADGAKKMRSVQVRLLADEVRDDLEHVEPYGFTSEPHPEAEAFALFFDGDRSHGIVFTIADRRYRLKPLKTGEVAIFDDLGQKVHLTRDGLEVYTPGWLHARVDKDAEITVGGNVTESVGGDVSATVTGNVTVKASAVTIDSASLHVTGATTIGKSLTVLGGLAVSGGSGASVTGSLTTTGDVTAGGISLMSHVHTEQGDGANTSAPK
;
A
#
# COMPACT_ATOMS: atom_id res chain seq x y z
N MET A 1 -2.50 -17.18 36.11
CA MET A 1 -3.80 -16.53 35.88
C MET A 1 -4.75 -17.55 35.26
N THR A 2 -6.00 -17.57 35.66
CA THR A 2 -7.00 -18.52 35.15
C THR A 2 -8.10 -17.85 34.34
N LEU A 3 -8.42 -16.59 34.64
CA LEU A 3 -9.45 -15.81 33.96
C LEU A 3 -9.05 -14.33 33.96
N ALA A 4 -9.41 -13.59 32.91
CA ALA A 4 -9.35 -12.14 32.83
C ALA A 4 -10.73 -11.59 32.44
N ASP A 5 -11.14 -10.47 33.03
CA ASP A 5 -12.36 -9.73 32.69
C ASP A 5 -11.99 -8.30 32.28
N GLY A 6 -11.96 -8.06 30.99
CA GLY A 6 -11.65 -6.75 30.40
C GLY A 6 -12.85 -5.82 30.25
N ALA A 7 -14.06 -6.20 30.67
CA ALA A 7 -15.24 -5.35 30.55
C ALA A 7 -15.31 -4.27 31.64
N LYS A 8 -14.58 -4.41 32.72
CA LYS A 8 -14.50 -3.42 33.81
C LYS A 8 -13.60 -2.23 33.45
N LYS A 9 -13.78 -1.10 34.13
CA LYS A 9 -12.91 0.09 33.99
C LYS A 9 -11.44 -0.20 34.31
N MET A 10 -11.18 -1.00 35.34
CA MET A 10 -9.91 -1.66 35.61
C MET A 10 -10.14 -3.14 35.35
N ARG A 11 -9.25 -3.76 34.56
CA ARG A 11 -9.33 -5.21 34.32
C ARG A 11 -9.24 -5.95 35.63
N SER A 12 -10.04 -6.95 35.82
CA SER A 12 -9.88 -7.89 36.91
C SER A 12 -9.39 -9.24 36.42
N VAL A 13 -8.61 -9.90 37.22
CA VAL A 13 -8.04 -11.21 36.91
C VAL A 13 -8.20 -12.17 38.09
N GLN A 14 -8.39 -13.43 37.73
CA GLN A 14 -8.34 -14.53 38.69
C GLN A 14 -6.95 -15.18 38.62
N VAL A 15 -6.31 -15.33 39.75
CA VAL A 15 -4.98 -15.95 39.85
C VAL A 15 -4.99 -17.12 40.81
N ARG A 16 -4.25 -18.16 40.46
CA ARG A 16 -3.91 -19.25 41.36
C ARG A 16 -2.54 -18.97 41.98
N LEU A 17 -2.47 -18.87 43.30
CA LEU A 17 -1.28 -18.54 44.04
C LEU A 17 -0.49 -19.79 44.48
N LEU A 18 -1.13 -20.64 45.28
CA LEU A 18 -0.59 -21.90 45.79
C LEU A 18 -1.55 -23.03 45.44
N ALA A 19 -1.20 -24.26 45.77
CA ALA A 19 -2.12 -25.39 45.63
C ALA A 19 -3.45 -25.07 46.37
N ASP A 20 -4.53 -25.15 45.61
CA ASP A 20 -5.93 -24.93 46.05
C ASP A 20 -6.23 -23.48 46.51
N GLU A 21 -5.33 -22.52 46.35
CA GLU A 21 -5.57 -21.12 46.65
C GLU A 21 -5.83 -20.32 45.34
N VAL A 22 -7.07 -19.93 45.12
CA VAL A 22 -7.50 -19.06 44.02
C VAL A 22 -7.91 -17.71 44.60
N ARG A 23 -7.45 -16.63 43.97
CA ARG A 23 -7.90 -15.26 44.25
C ARG A 23 -8.59 -14.74 43.01
N ASP A 24 -9.81 -14.30 43.23
CA ASP A 24 -10.65 -13.72 42.19
C ASP A 24 -10.68 -12.19 42.30
N ASP A 25 -11.04 -11.55 41.19
CA ASP A 25 -11.31 -10.11 41.12
C ASP A 25 -10.14 -9.21 41.57
N LEU A 26 -8.90 -9.66 41.36
CA LEU A 26 -7.73 -8.81 41.58
C LEU A 26 -7.61 -7.78 40.45
N GLU A 27 -7.44 -6.51 40.81
CA GLU A 27 -7.23 -5.45 39.80
C GLU A 27 -5.89 -5.61 39.10
N HIS A 28 -5.91 -5.61 37.75
CA HIS A 28 -4.70 -5.58 36.93
C HIS A 28 -4.42 -4.16 36.48
N VAL A 29 -3.32 -3.59 36.99
CA VAL A 29 -2.88 -2.24 36.64
C VAL A 29 -2.03 -2.29 35.38
N GLU A 30 -2.49 -1.65 34.33
CA GLU A 30 -1.78 -1.53 33.06
C GLU A 30 -1.22 -0.12 32.86
N PRO A 31 -0.04 0.05 32.23
CA PRO A 31 0.47 1.37 31.86
C PRO A 31 -0.48 2.09 30.89
N TYR A 32 -0.67 3.39 31.08
CA TYR A 32 -1.48 4.20 30.17
C TYR A 32 -1.02 4.05 28.71
N GLY A 33 -1.98 3.76 27.83
CA GLY A 33 -1.71 3.57 26.40
C GLY A 33 -1.33 2.14 26.00
N PHE A 34 -1.25 1.20 26.94
CA PHE A 34 -1.06 -0.22 26.68
C PHE A 34 -2.17 -1.02 27.36
N THR A 35 -2.77 -1.93 26.61
CA THR A 35 -3.73 -2.90 27.12
C THR A 35 -3.56 -4.20 26.36
N SER A 36 -3.72 -5.33 27.04
CA SER A 36 -3.62 -6.65 26.44
C SER A 36 -4.64 -7.59 27.06
N GLU A 37 -5.16 -8.54 26.32
CA GLU A 37 -5.99 -9.64 26.85
C GLU A 37 -5.11 -10.88 26.97
N PRO A 38 -4.59 -11.20 28.18
CA PRO A 38 -3.67 -12.31 28.34
C PRO A 38 -4.41 -13.66 28.26
N HIS A 39 -3.74 -14.66 27.71
CA HIS A 39 -4.28 -16.02 27.67
C HIS A 39 -4.41 -16.65 29.06
N PRO A 40 -5.37 -17.54 29.26
CA PRO A 40 -5.37 -18.43 30.42
C PRO A 40 -4.01 -19.11 30.57
N GLU A 41 -3.60 -19.37 31.81
CA GLU A 41 -2.29 -19.95 32.20
C GLU A 41 -1.10 -18.99 32.05
N ALA A 42 -1.29 -17.75 31.63
CA ALA A 42 -0.23 -16.73 31.70
C ALA A 42 0.19 -16.50 33.17
N GLU A 43 1.43 -16.09 33.35
CA GLU A 43 2.02 -15.87 34.67
C GLU A 43 1.71 -14.44 35.13
N ALA A 44 1.02 -14.31 36.26
CA ALA A 44 0.68 -13.03 36.88
C ALA A 44 1.54 -12.78 38.11
N PHE A 45 2.01 -11.55 38.25
CA PHE A 45 2.70 -11.10 39.45
C PHE A 45 1.79 -10.17 40.25
N ALA A 46 1.44 -10.60 41.45
CA ALA A 46 0.54 -9.88 42.34
C ALA A 46 1.27 -9.40 43.59
N LEU A 47 0.88 -8.22 44.10
CA LEU A 47 1.24 -7.69 45.39
C LEU A 47 0.06 -7.71 46.32
N PHE A 48 0.26 -8.11 47.57
CA PHE A 48 -0.72 -8.10 48.62
C PHE A 48 -0.19 -7.19 49.75
N PHE A 49 -1.01 -6.22 50.12
CA PHE A 49 -0.65 -5.24 51.15
C PHE A 49 -0.84 -5.82 52.53
N ASP A 50 0.08 -5.55 53.43
CA ASP A 50 0.08 -5.99 54.85
C ASP A 50 -0.15 -7.52 55.04
N GLY A 51 0.15 -8.31 54.02
CA GLY A 51 -0.06 -9.75 54.05
C GLY A 51 -1.51 -10.19 53.92
N ASP A 52 -2.43 -9.25 53.75
CA ASP A 52 -3.85 -9.55 53.50
C ASP A 52 -4.05 -9.95 52.02
N ARG A 53 -4.34 -11.24 51.81
CA ARG A 53 -4.54 -11.80 50.47
C ARG A 53 -5.97 -11.57 49.95
N SER A 54 -6.84 -10.91 50.69
CA SER A 54 -8.14 -10.49 50.21
C SER A 54 -8.05 -9.20 49.40
N HIS A 55 -6.96 -8.44 49.50
CA HIS A 55 -6.76 -7.17 48.82
C HIS A 55 -5.38 -7.12 48.15
N GLY A 56 -5.36 -7.38 46.86
CA GLY A 56 -4.11 -7.39 46.09
C GLY A 56 -4.29 -6.77 44.72
N ILE A 57 -3.20 -6.35 44.13
CA ILE A 57 -3.12 -5.85 42.74
C ILE A 57 -2.18 -6.72 41.93
N VAL A 58 -2.51 -6.92 40.66
CA VAL A 58 -1.64 -7.50 39.65
C VAL A 58 -1.00 -6.38 38.85
N PHE A 59 0.32 -6.31 38.82
CA PHE A 59 1.05 -5.24 38.18
C PHE A 59 1.77 -5.66 36.88
N THR A 60 1.84 -6.96 36.61
CA THR A 60 2.31 -7.47 35.32
C THR A 60 1.80 -8.88 35.07
N ILE A 61 1.54 -9.16 33.81
CA ILE A 61 1.25 -10.51 33.32
C ILE A 61 2.21 -10.80 32.17
N ALA A 62 2.82 -11.97 32.20
CA ALA A 62 3.75 -12.42 31.17
C ALA A 62 3.36 -13.79 30.68
N ASP A 63 3.58 -14.04 29.39
CA ASP A 63 3.38 -15.35 28.81
C ASP A 63 4.63 -15.82 28.07
N ARG A 64 5.37 -16.72 28.69
CA ARG A 64 6.62 -17.23 28.13
C ARG A 64 6.41 -18.09 26.88
N ARG A 65 5.20 -18.58 26.63
CA ARG A 65 4.87 -19.39 25.45
C ARG A 65 4.99 -18.57 24.17
N TYR A 66 4.59 -17.29 24.24
CA TYR A 66 4.50 -16.39 23.08
C TYR A 66 5.59 -15.30 23.06
N ARG A 67 6.45 -15.23 24.08
CA ARG A 67 7.51 -14.23 24.15
C ARG A 67 8.36 -14.23 22.88
N LEU A 68 8.44 -13.08 22.19
CA LEU A 68 9.28 -12.89 21.01
C LEU A 68 10.77 -13.08 21.36
N LYS A 69 11.44 -13.98 20.64
CA LYS A 69 12.86 -14.32 20.82
C LYS A 69 13.48 -14.83 19.51
N PRO A 70 14.83 -14.64 19.30
CA PRO A 70 15.70 -13.85 20.16
C PRO A 70 15.59 -12.35 19.88
N LEU A 71 15.79 -11.52 20.89
CA LEU A 71 16.03 -10.09 20.77
C LEU A 71 17.49 -9.80 21.09
N LYS A 72 18.12 -8.91 20.32
CA LYS A 72 19.46 -8.38 20.67
C LYS A 72 19.34 -7.34 21.78
N THR A 73 20.41 -7.13 22.51
CA THR A 73 20.44 -6.10 23.56
C THR A 73 20.03 -4.73 22.99
N GLY A 74 19.08 -4.09 23.64
CA GLY A 74 18.56 -2.77 23.26
C GLY A 74 17.45 -2.80 22.21
N GLU A 75 16.98 -3.97 21.76
CA GLU A 75 15.79 -4.09 20.92
C GLU A 75 14.52 -4.11 21.77
N VAL A 76 13.42 -3.58 21.20
CA VAL A 76 12.10 -3.50 21.82
C VAL A 76 11.06 -3.97 20.82
N ALA A 77 10.06 -4.72 21.28
CA ALA A 77 8.96 -5.14 20.41
C ALA A 77 7.61 -5.11 21.13
N ILE A 78 6.56 -4.76 20.39
CA ILE A 78 5.16 -5.06 20.72
C ILE A 78 4.75 -6.20 19.80
N PHE A 79 4.18 -7.25 20.36
CA PHE A 79 3.90 -8.49 19.63
C PHE A 79 2.70 -9.22 20.24
N ASP A 80 2.16 -10.18 19.49
CA ASP A 80 1.09 -11.07 19.92
C ASP A 80 1.46 -12.56 19.70
N ASP A 81 0.49 -13.44 19.98
CA ASP A 81 0.60 -14.88 19.80
C ASP A 81 0.45 -15.34 18.34
N LEU A 82 -0.07 -14.49 17.45
CA LEU A 82 -0.24 -14.75 16.02
C LEU A 82 1.02 -14.41 15.20
N GLY A 83 2.05 -13.85 15.84
CA GLY A 83 3.29 -13.44 15.21
C GLY A 83 3.26 -12.03 14.61
N GLN A 84 2.19 -11.26 14.86
CA GLN A 84 2.14 -9.85 14.51
C GLN A 84 3.11 -9.09 15.41
N LYS A 85 3.83 -8.10 14.87
CA LYS A 85 4.80 -7.34 15.66
C LYS A 85 5.08 -5.96 15.10
N VAL A 86 5.41 -5.05 16.01
CA VAL A 86 6.13 -3.81 15.76
C VAL A 86 7.45 -3.94 16.50
N HIS A 87 8.57 -4.06 15.78
CA HIS A 87 9.87 -4.39 16.34
C HIS A 87 10.90 -3.31 16.01
N LEU A 88 11.41 -2.65 17.04
CA LEU A 88 12.50 -1.72 16.96
C LEU A 88 13.80 -2.52 17.04
N THR A 89 14.37 -2.80 15.89
CA THR A 89 15.63 -3.55 15.77
C THR A 89 16.84 -2.62 15.91
N ARG A 90 18.05 -3.16 15.91
CA ARG A 90 19.26 -2.34 15.87
C ARG A 90 19.47 -1.64 14.52
N ASP A 91 18.83 -2.10 13.47
CA ASP A 91 18.98 -1.63 12.10
C ASP A 91 17.77 -0.81 11.60
N GLY A 92 16.64 -0.82 12.32
CA GLY A 92 15.44 -0.08 11.93
C GLY A 92 14.17 -0.56 12.59
N LEU A 93 13.03 -0.11 12.08
CA LEU A 93 11.69 -0.49 12.50
C LEU A 93 11.09 -1.51 11.53
N GLU A 94 10.66 -2.64 12.07
CA GLU A 94 9.92 -3.68 11.35
C GLU A 94 8.46 -3.70 11.83
N VAL A 95 7.52 -3.62 10.88
CA VAL A 95 6.09 -3.89 11.10
C VAL A 95 5.73 -5.13 10.30
N TYR A 96 5.25 -6.16 10.97
CA TYR A 96 4.92 -7.43 10.33
C TYR A 96 3.55 -7.95 10.80
N THR A 97 2.75 -8.42 9.87
CA THR A 97 1.53 -9.16 10.14
C THR A 97 1.36 -10.29 9.11
N PRO A 98 1.01 -11.52 9.52
CA PRO A 98 0.61 -12.57 8.58
C PRO A 98 -0.80 -12.37 8.01
N GLY A 99 -1.56 -11.44 8.60
CA GLY A 99 -2.90 -11.06 8.17
C GLY A 99 -2.90 -9.79 7.31
N TRP A 100 -3.88 -8.94 7.54
CA TRP A 100 -4.03 -7.66 6.83
C TRP A 100 -3.55 -6.49 7.69
N LEU A 101 -3.11 -5.42 7.04
CA LEU A 101 -2.80 -4.14 7.65
C LEU A 101 -3.80 -3.08 7.17
N HIS A 102 -4.48 -2.43 8.10
CA HIS A 102 -5.36 -1.30 7.82
C HIS A 102 -4.82 -0.05 8.49
N ALA A 103 -4.35 0.91 7.71
CA ALA A 103 -3.96 2.24 8.18
C ALA A 103 -4.99 3.27 7.72
N ARG A 104 -5.58 4.01 8.65
CA ARG A 104 -6.52 5.09 8.38
C ARG A 104 -6.01 6.38 8.99
N VAL A 105 -6.02 7.43 8.18
CA VAL A 105 -5.65 8.78 8.59
C VAL A 105 -6.78 9.72 8.20
N ASP A 106 -7.37 10.43 9.17
CA ASP A 106 -8.51 11.31 8.92
C ASP A 106 -8.10 12.71 8.41
N LYS A 107 -6.81 13.01 8.44
CA LYS A 107 -6.23 14.26 7.94
C LYS A 107 -5.14 13.96 6.92
N ASP A 108 -3.98 14.54 7.10
CA ASP A 108 -2.86 14.43 6.19
C ASP A 108 -1.95 13.26 6.57
N ALA A 109 -1.40 12.60 5.58
CA ALA A 109 -0.30 11.64 5.73
C ALA A 109 0.89 12.12 4.90
N GLU A 110 2.08 12.18 5.51
CA GLU A 110 3.32 12.53 4.85
C GLU A 110 4.32 11.39 4.99
N ILE A 111 4.95 11.03 3.87
CA ILE A 111 6.01 10.01 3.85
C ILE A 111 7.24 10.62 3.18
N THR A 112 8.30 10.84 3.96
CA THR A 112 9.58 11.33 3.48
C THR A 112 10.63 10.23 3.59
N VAL A 113 11.26 9.88 2.46
CA VAL A 113 12.27 8.82 2.39
C VAL A 113 13.54 9.37 1.76
N GLY A 114 14.64 9.33 2.49
CA GLY A 114 15.94 9.81 2.00
C GLY A 114 16.64 8.85 1.01
N GLY A 115 16.16 7.62 0.91
CA GLY A 115 16.65 6.59 0.01
C GLY A 115 15.58 6.12 -0.97
N ASN A 116 15.54 4.83 -1.25
CA ASN A 116 14.59 4.22 -2.18
C ASN A 116 13.31 3.81 -1.48
N VAL A 117 12.19 3.87 -2.21
CA VAL A 117 10.93 3.20 -1.86
C VAL A 117 10.75 2.03 -2.82
N THR A 118 10.50 0.85 -2.26
CA THR A 118 10.17 -0.35 -3.04
C THR A 118 8.81 -0.87 -2.59
N GLU A 119 7.91 -1.07 -3.54
CA GLU A 119 6.60 -1.67 -3.31
C GLU A 119 6.48 -2.95 -4.17
N SER A 120 6.04 -4.05 -3.56
CA SER A 120 5.79 -5.31 -4.26
C SER A 120 4.41 -5.82 -3.86
N VAL A 121 3.51 -5.93 -4.81
CA VAL A 121 2.12 -6.31 -4.61
C VAL A 121 1.81 -7.54 -5.47
N GLY A 122 1.34 -8.61 -4.83
CA GLY A 122 0.98 -9.85 -5.53
C GLY A 122 -0.41 -9.83 -6.18
N GLY A 123 -1.20 -8.79 -5.92
CA GLY A 123 -2.54 -8.57 -6.48
C GLY A 123 -2.64 -7.19 -7.11
N ASP A 124 -3.79 -6.55 -6.99
CA ASP A 124 -4.07 -5.25 -7.58
C ASP A 124 -3.60 -4.10 -6.68
N VAL A 125 -3.18 -3.00 -7.29
CA VAL A 125 -3.00 -1.70 -6.64
C VAL A 125 -4.11 -0.76 -7.13
N SER A 126 -4.88 -0.20 -6.19
CA SER A 126 -5.92 0.78 -6.50
C SER A 126 -5.64 2.08 -5.76
N ALA A 127 -5.58 3.19 -6.50
CA ALA A 127 -5.46 4.53 -5.94
C ALA A 127 -6.62 5.41 -6.44
N THR A 128 -7.43 5.93 -5.51
CA THR A 128 -8.50 6.88 -5.81
C THR A 128 -8.15 8.24 -5.25
N VAL A 129 -7.99 9.23 -6.11
CA VAL A 129 -7.63 10.61 -5.73
C VAL A 129 -8.65 11.56 -6.30
N THR A 130 -9.33 12.32 -5.43
CA THR A 130 -10.31 13.34 -5.84
C THR A 130 -9.66 14.57 -6.45
N GLY A 131 -8.44 14.88 -6.00
CA GLY A 131 -7.63 16.00 -6.51
C GLY A 131 -6.65 15.57 -7.59
N ASN A 132 -5.50 16.20 -7.63
CA ASN A 132 -4.46 15.96 -8.62
C ASN A 132 -3.46 14.90 -8.13
N VAL A 133 -2.96 14.09 -9.05
CA VAL A 133 -1.76 13.26 -8.86
C VAL A 133 -0.61 13.89 -9.61
N THR A 134 0.48 14.20 -8.92
CA THR A 134 1.69 14.75 -9.53
C THR A 134 2.85 13.78 -9.34
N VAL A 135 3.46 13.35 -10.43
CA VAL A 135 4.69 12.55 -10.42
C VAL A 135 5.82 13.39 -11.02
N LYS A 136 6.85 13.67 -10.23
CA LYS A 136 8.04 14.40 -10.69
C LYS A 136 9.25 13.47 -10.56
N ALA A 137 9.80 13.06 -11.69
CA ALA A 137 10.91 12.12 -11.76
C ALA A 137 11.80 12.44 -12.97
N SER A 138 13.03 11.95 -12.98
CA SER A 138 13.90 12.00 -14.16
C SER A 138 13.38 11.10 -15.29
N ALA A 139 12.76 9.97 -14.95
CA ALA A 139 12.10 9.05 -15.87
C ALA A 139 10.93 8.35 -15.17
N VAL A 140 9.89 8.02 -15.93
CA VAL A 140 8.77 7.17 -15.52
C VAL A 140 8.65 6.06 -16.55
N THR A 141 8.68 4.82 -16.12
CA THR A 141 8.43 3.63 -16.96
C THR A 141 7.12 2.99 -16.55
N ILE A 142 6.25 2.74 -17.52
CA ILE A 142 5.01 1.98 -17.35
C ILE A 142 5.14 0.76 -18.25
N ASP A 143 5.36 -0.40 -17.64
CA ASP A 143 5.40 -1.69 -18.32
C ASP A 143 4.08 -2.41 -18.07
N SER A 144 3.19 -2.36 -19.04
CA SER A 144 1.84 -2.92 -18.96
C SER A 144 1.33 -3.35 -20.33
N ALA A 145 0.45 -4.36 -20.35
CA ALA A 145 -0.19 -4.80 -21.59
C ALA A 145 -1.08 -3.71 -22.21
N SER A 146 -1.64 -2.80 -21.41
CA SER A 146 -2.43 -1.67 -21.87
C SER A 146 -2.33 -0.49 -20.89
N LEU A 147 -2.32 0.72 -21.45
CA LEU A 147 -2.51 1.98 -20.72
C LEU A 147 -3.77 2.66 -21.24
N HIS A 148 -4.77 2.86 -20.38
CA HIS A 148 -6.01 3.53 -20.72
C HIS A 148 -6.08 4.91 -20.07
N VAL A 149 -6.16 5.96 -20.90
CA VAL A 149 -6.30 7.36 -20.47
C VAL A 149 -7.63 7.87 -20.99
N THR A 150 -8.58 8.20 -20.11
CA THR A 150 -9.94 8.64 -20.49
C THR A 150 -10.03 10.13 -20.80
N GLY A 151 -9.06 10.92 -20.34
CA GLY A 151 -9.02 12.36 -20.57
C GLY A 151 -8.03 12.79 -21.65
N ALA A 152 -7.83 14.08 -21.79
CA ALA A 152 -6.85 14.64 -22.69
C ALA A 152 -5.40 14.32 -22.23
N THR A 153 -4.53 14.04 -23.19
CA THR A 153 -3.10 13.84 -22.95
C THR A 153 -2.30 14.93 -23.66
N THR A 154 -1.40 15.57 -22.93
CA THR A 154 -0.46 16.55 -23.47
C THR A 154 0.96 16.04 -23.33
N ILE A 155 1.71 16.00 -24.43
CA ILE A 155 3.12 15.62 -24.46
C ILE A 155 3.93 16.84 -24.85
N GLY A 156 4.69 17.39 -23.89
CA GLY A 156 5.40 18.69 -24.05
C GLY A 156 6.64 18.64 -24.94
N LYS A 157 7.09 17.47 -25.35
CA LYS A 157 8.25 17.32 -26.24
C LYS A 157 7.93 16.39 -27.40
N SER A 158 8.50 15.21 -27.47
CA SER A 158 8.33 14.26 -28.57
C SER A 158 7.54 13.03 -28.13
N LEU A 159 6.73 12.50 -29.04
CA LEU A 159 6.09 11.20 -28.94
C LEU A 159 6.73 10.26 -29.96
N THR A 160 7.27 9.14 -29.53
CA THR A 160 7.71 8.05 -30.40
C THR A 160 6.77 6.85 -30.23
N VAL A 161 6.20 6.39 -31.33
CA VAL A 161 5.33 5.19 -31.34
C VAL A 161 6.04 4.14 -32.21
N LEU A 162 6.50 3.05 -31.59
CA LEU A 162 7.22 1.97 -32.29
C LEU A 162 6.29 0.99 -33.00
N GLY A 163 5.03 0.94 -32.60
CA GLY A 163 3.97 0.18 -33.27
C GLY A 163 3.13 1.07 -34.18
N GLY A 164 1.92 0.66 -34.48
CA GLY A 164 0.98 1.47 -35.25
C GLY A 164 0.36 2.59 -34.41
N LEU A 165 0.15 3.75 -35.03
CA LEU A 165 -0.69 4.82 -34.45
C LEU A 165 -2.04 4.81 -35.15
N ALA A 166 -3.11 4.50 -34.41
CA ALA A 166 -4.48 4.61 -34.89
C ALA A 166 -5.16 5.81 -34.23
N VAL A 167 -5.74 6.68 -35.01
CA VAL A 167 -6.57 7.81 -34.57
C VAL A 167 -7.98 7.58 -35.07
N SER A 168 -8.93 7.38 -34.17
CA SER A 168 -10.32 7.11 -34.53
C SER A 168 -11.28 7.90 -33.66
N GLY A 169 -12.42 8.28 -34.20
CA GLY A 169 -13.45 9.07 -33.51
C GLY A 169 -13.16 10.58 -33.49
N GLY A 170 -14.09 11.35 -32.94
CA GLY A 170 -13.96 12.80 -32.79
C GLY A 170 -13.75 13.54 -34.14
N SER A 171 -12.96 14.61 -34.10
CA SER A 171 -12.65 15.44 -35.24
C SER A 171 -11.46 14.92 -36.08
N GLY A 172 -10.95 13.72 -35.82
CA GLY A 172 -9.80 13.15 -36.49
C GLY A 172 -8.45 13.70 -35.96
N ALA A 173 -7.41 13.63 -36.79
CA ALA A 173 -6.07 14.14 -36.45
C ALA A 173 -5.82 15.48 -37.16
N SER A 174 -5.26 16.44 -36.44
CA SER A 174 -4.77 17.72 -37.02
C SER A 174 -3.27 17.79 -36.80
N VAL A 175 -2.56 18.13 -37.89
CA VAL A 175 -1.10 18.31 -37.87
C VAL A 175 -0.78 19.75 -38.19
N THR A 176 -0.19 20.49 -37.24
CA THR A 176 0.33 21.84 -37.47
C THR A 176 1.85 21.75 -37.62
N GLY A 177 2.33 21.87 -38.81
CA GLY A 177 3.75 21.65 -39.16
C GLY A 177 3.90 20.71 -40.35
N SER A 178 5.07 20.16 -40.55
CA SER A 178 5.35 19.24 -41.66
C SER A 178 4.96 17.80 -41.28
N LEU A 179 4.36 17.10 -42.25
CA LEU A 179 4.18 15.66 -42.19
C LEU A 179 5.06 14.99 -43.25
N THR A 180 6.02 14.17 -42.83
CA THR A 180 6.90 13.38 -43.69
C THR A 180 6.50 11.91 -43.56
N THR A 181 6.24 11.25 -44.68
CA THR A 181 5.98 9.82 -44.75
C THR A 181 6.96 9.13 -45.66
N THR A 182 7.39 7.91 -45.33
CA THR A 182 8.23 7.06 -46.19
C THR A 182 7.39 6.14 -47.08
N GLY A 183 6.11 6.01 -46.76
CA GLY A 183 5.12 5.25 -47.53
C GLY A 183 4.04 6.15 -48.11
N ASP A 184 3.07 5.56 -48.80
CA ASP A 184 1.95 6.26 -49.39
C ASP A 184 0.98 6.80 -48.31
N VAL A 185 0.35 7.91 -48.63
CA VAL A 185 -0.80 8.46 -47.89
C VAL A 185 -2.04 8.27 -48.75
N THR A 186 -3.01 7.51 -48.24
CA THR A 186 -4.25 7.24 -48.93
C THR A 186 -5.42 7.94 -48.24
N ALA A 187 -6.21 8.69 -48.95
CA ALA A 187 -7.44 9.33 -48.46
C ALA A 187 -8.61 8.99 -49.36
N GLY A 188 -9.66 8.36 -48.79
CA GLY A 188 -10.85 7.95 -49.58
C GLY A 188 -10.54 7.01 -50.75
N GLY A 189 -9.48 6.21 -50.67
CA GLY A 189 -9.03 5.32 -51.74
C GLY A 189 -8.10 5.97 -52.76
N ILE A 190 -7.80 7.26 -52.61
CA ILE A 190 -6.90 8.00 -53.49
C ILE A 190 -5.50 8.02 -52.90
N SER A 191 -4.51 7.50 -53.64
CA SER A 191 -3.10 7.47 -53.25
C SER A 191 -2.43 8.81 -53.53
N LEU A 192 -1.69 9.36 -52.54
CA LEU A 192 -0.93 10.59 -52.79
C LEU A 192 0.23 10.35 -53.78
N MET A 193 0.78 9.13 -53.78
CA MET A 193 1.94 8.80 -54.60
C MET A 193 1.59 8.42 -56.04
N SER A 194 0.37 7.89 -56.31
CA SER A 194 0.04 7.27 -57.61
C SER A 194 -1.24 7.78 -58.25
N HIS A 195 -1.96 8.74 -57.67
CA HIS A 195 -3.17 9.27 -58.29
C HIS A 195 -2.84 10.05 -59.57
N VAL A 196 -3.80 10.02 -60.49
CA VAL A 196 -3.72 10.73 -61.75
C VAL A 196 -5.01 11.55 -61.97
N HIS A 197 -4.95 12.55 -62.79
CA HIS A 197 -6.12 13.35 -63.22
C HIS A 197 -6.40 13.11 -64.67
N THR A 198 -7.67 13.13 -65.09
CA THR A 198 -8.02 13.11 -66.51
C THR A 198 -7.83 14.50 -67.09
N GLU A 199 -7.08 14.59 -68.17
CA GLU A 199 -6.92 15.86 -68.91
C GLU A 199 -8.20 16.27 -69.63
N GLN A 200 -8.42 17.58 -69.76
CA GLN A 200 -9.60 18.07 -70.43
C GLN A 200 -9.48 18.12 -71.96
N GLY A 201 -8.28 17.89 -72.49
CA GLY A 201 -8.01 17.96 -73.93
C GLY A 201 -8.39 16.69 -74.69
N ASP A 202 -7.65 15.64 -74.54
CA ASP A 202 -7.80 14.37 -75.25
C ASP A 202 -8.36 13.25 -74.37
N GLY A 203 -8.66 13.51 -73.11
CA GLY A 203 -9.18 12.53 -72.18
C GLY A 203 -8.11 11.56 -71.61
N ALA A 204 -6.83 11.78 -71.88
CA ALA A 204 -5.74 11.01 -71.34
C ALA A 204 -5.51 11.32 -69.85
N ASN A 205 -4.90 10.42 -69.13
CA ASN A 205 -4.52 10.66 -67.72
C ASN A 205 -3.18 11.44 -67.68
N THR A 206 -3.07 12.35 -66.71
CA THR A 206 -1.81 12.97 -66.35
C THR A 206 -0.80 11.94 -65.81
N SER A 207 0.50 12.27 -65.82
CA SER A 207 1.45 11.47 -65.07
C SER A 207 1.19 11.54 -63.58
N ALA A 208 1.64 10.52 -62.84
CA ALA A 208 1.63 10.56 -61.38
C ALA A 208 2.37 11.78 -60.82
N PRO A 209 2.05 12.24 -59.60
CA PRO A 209 2.78 13.33 -58.95
C PRO A 209 4.29 13.03 -58.86
N LYS A 210 5.14 14.02 -59.06
CA LYS A 210 6.61 13.88 -58.96
C LYS A 210 7.09 14.36 -57.60
#